data_c2afb84b647162ba9f98929dbdf93d69
#
_entry.id   c2afb84b647162ba9f98929dbdf93d69
#
_cell.length_a   1.000
_cell.length_b   1.000
_cell.length_c   1.000
_cell.angle_alpha   90.00
_cell.angle_beta   90.00
_cell.angle_gamma   90.00
#
_symmetry.space_group_name_H-M   'P 1'
#
loop_
_entity.id
_entity.type
_entity.pdbx_description
1 polymer ?
#
loop_
_entity_poly.entity_id
_entity_poly.type
_entity_poly.pdbx_seq_one_letter_code
_entity_poly.pdbx_strand_id
1 'polypeptide(L)'
;MGSESLVHVFLVSFPGQGHVNPLLRLGKRLASKGLLVTFTTPESIGKEMRKASNITDEPVPVGDGYIRFEFFEDGWDENEPRRQDLDQYLPQLELIGKEVIPRMIQKNAEQGRPVSCLINNPFIPWVSDVADSLGLPSAMLWVQSCACFTAYYYYYHNLVPFPSEKEPEIDVQLPCIPLLKHDEVPSFLYPTTPYPFLRRAILGQYNKLDKPFCILMESFQELEPEIIEYMSKICPIKPVGPLFMNPKAANSAVRGDFMKADDSIIEWLDSKPPSSVVYISFGSVVYLKQEQVDEIAYGLLNSGVSFLWVMKPPQKDAGLELLVLPDGFLEKVGDNGKVVQWSPQEKVLAHPSVACFATHCGWNSTMESLSSGMPVIAFPQWGDQVTDAVYLVDVFKTGIRMCRGEAEDRIIPREEVEKCLLEAISKGPQAEERKRNALKWKKAAEEAVAEGGSSDRNLQAFIDDVKRISLEVTASKSNKIIDAAADLVNKSTANDFAKLVEKPAAAANDVVKLVEKPAANDAVKPAVNDVVKLLEKPAANDIAANSKVELVEV
;
A
#
# COMPACT_ATOMS: atom_id res chain seq x y z
N MET A 1 -30.32 -9.80 18.85
CA MET A 1 -29.00 -9.14 18.86
C MET A 1 -28.85 -8.54 17.49
N GLY A 2 -28.95 -7.20 17.36
CA GLY A 2 -28.75 -6.52 16.09
C GLY A 2 -27.29 -6.76 15.67
N SER A 3 -27.05 -7.21 14.44
CA SER A 3 -25.70 -7.28 13.89
C SER A 3 -25.15 -5.86 13.81
N GLU A 4 -24.26 -5.48 14.71
CA GLU A 4 -23.48 -4.27 14.52
C GLU A 4 -22.81 -4.39 13.15
N SER A 5 -23.08 -3.42 12.26
CA SER A 5 -22.45 -3.40 10.95
C SER A 5 -20.94 -3.21 11.15
N LEU A 6 -20.13 -4.10 10.59
CA LEU A 6 -18.67 -3.99 10.66
C LEU A 6 -18.22 -2.64 10.09
N VAL A 7 -17.23 -2.02 10.72
CA VAL A 7 -16.58 -0.82 10.16
C VAL A 7 -15.98 -1.19 8.81
N HIS A 8 -16.34 -0.44 7.77
CA HIS A 8 -15.98 -0.74 6.39
C HIS A 8 -14.87 0.19 5.89
N VAL A 9 -13.75 -0.39 5.53
CA VAL A 9 -12.60 0.32 4.94
C VAL A 9 -12.50 -0.02 3.45
N PHE A 10 -12.34 1.02 2.62
CA PHE A 10 -12.27 0.90 1.17
C PHE A 10 -10.84 1.20 0.69
N LEU A 11 -10.16 0.18 0.16
CA LEU A 11 -8.77 0.25 -0.29
C LEU A 11 -8.72 0.50 -1.79
N VAL A 12 -8.04 1.56 -2.20
CA VAL A 12 -7.84 1.90 -3.62
C VAL A 12 -6.37 1.74 -3.96
N SER A 13 -6.03 0.80 -4.84
CA SER A 13 -4.65 0.49 -5.20
C SER A 13 -4.26 1.04 -6.57
N PHE A 14 -3.06 1.65 -6.64
CA PHE A 14 -2.37 1.80 -7.90
C PHE A 14 -2.12 0.41 -8.52
N PRO A 15 -2.25 0.23 -9.85
CA PRO A 15 -2.26 -1.08 -10.51
C PRO A 15 -0.86 -1.69 -10.75
N GLY A 16 0.08 -1.49 -9.86
CA GLY A 16 1.40 -2.12 -9.88
C GLY A 16 1.54 -3.19 -8.80
N GLN A 17 2.19 -4.32 -9.08
CA GLN A 17 2.35 -5.42 -8.11
C GLN A 17 3.00 -4.96 -6.80
N GLY A 18 4.00 -4.06 -6.88
CA GLY A 18 4.65 -3.45 -5.72
C GLY A 18 3.74 -2.58 -4.84
N HIS A 19 2.56 -2.21 -5.35
CA HIS A 19 1.53 -1.43 -4.66
C HIS A 19 0.34 -2.30 -4.24
N VAL A 20 -0.09 -3.21 -5.11
CA VAL A 20 -1.22 -4.14 -4.87
C VAL A 20 -0.91 -5.03 -3.67
N ASN A 21 0.25 -5.66 -3.64
CA ASN A 21 0.61 -6.62 -2.58
C ASN A 21 0.64 -5.99 -1.18
N PRO A 22 1.34 -4.87 -0.92
CA PRO A 22 1.34 -4.26 0.41
C PRO A 22 -0.05 -3.80 0.85
N LEU A 23 -0.83 -3.18 -0.05
CA LEU A 23 -2.18 -2.70 0.30
C LEU A 23 -3.14 -3.86 0.59
N LEU A 24 -3.04 -4.96 -0.16
CA LEU A 24 -3.81 -6.17 0.09
C LEU A 24 -3.41 -6.84 1.42
N ARG A 25 -2.11 -6.86 1.74
CA ARG A 25 -1.58 -7.34 3.02
C ARG A 25 -2.11 -6.49 4.19
N LEU A 26 -2.14 -5.16 4.05
CA LEU A 26 -2.79 -4.28 5.02
C LEU A 26 -4.28 -4.63 5.16
N GLY A 27 -4.99 -4.79 4.04
CA GLY A 27 -6.41 -5.18 4.04
C GLY A 27 -6.67 -6.47 4.80
N LYS A 28 -5.83 -7.49 4.63
CA LYS A 28 -5.91 -8.74 5.40
C LYS A 28 -5.70 -8.53 6.90
N ARG A 29 -4.76 -7.67 7.29
CA ARG A 29 -4.53 -7.35 8.70
C ARG A 29 -5.70 -6.60 9.31
N LEU A 30 -6.28 -5.65 8.58
CA LEU A 30 -7.50 -4.93 9.01
C LEU A 30 -8.69 -5.89 9.14
N ALA A 31 -8.91 -6.75 8.14
CA ALA A 31 -9.97 -7.75 8.21
C ALA A 31 -9.75 -8.72 9.38
N SER A 32 -8.51 -9.18 9.63
CA SER A 32 -8.23 -10.07 10.76
C SER A 32 -8.52 -9.46 12.14
N LYS A 33 -8.70 -8.14 12.21
CA LYS A 33 -9.09 -7.39 13.42
C LYS A 33 -10.58 -6.99 13.41
N GLY A 34 -11.39 -7.65 12.60
CA GLY A 34 -12.86 -7.51 12.62
C GLY A 34 -13.42 -6.41 11.72
N LEU A 35 -12.69 -5.95 10.69
CA LEU A 35 -13.22 -4.97 9.74
C LEU A 35 -13.76 -5.65 8.48
N LEU A 36 -14.70 -4.99 7.82
CA LEU A 36 -15.03 -5.25 6.43
C LEU A 36 -14.06 -4.45 5.55
N VAL A 37 -13.40 -5.12 4.63
CA VAL A 37 -12.45 -4.49 3.70
C VAL A 37 -12.95 -4.72 2.28
N THR A 38 -13.10 -3.64 1.50
CA THR A 38 -13.24 -3.74 0.03
C THR A 38 -11.93 -3.30 -0.60
N PHE A 39 -11.32 -4.17 -1.41
CA PHE A 39 -10.12 -3.88 -2.19
C PHE A 39 -10.52 -3.58 -3.63
N THR A 40 -10.03 -2.47 -4.18
CA THR A 40 -10.26 -2.07 -5.57
C THR A 40 -8.99 -1.65 -6.28
N THR A 41 -8.94 -1.93 -7.57
CA THR A 41 -7.92 -1.55 -8.54
C THR A 41 -8.56 -1.67 -9.94
N PRO A 42 -7.94 -1.16 -11.02
CA PRO A 42 -8.47 -1.37 -12.38
C PRO A 42 -8.73 -2.84 -12.72
N GLU A 43 -9.78 -3.08 -13.49
CA GLU A 43 -10.23 -4.43 -13.88
C GLU A 43 -9.17 -5.22 -14.66
N SER A 44 -8.28 -4.53 -15.40
CA SER A 44 -7.14 -5.17 -16.06
C SER A 44 -6.28 -5.98 -15.08
N ILE A 45 -5.99 -5.41 -13.91
CA ILE A 45 -5.27 -6.09 -12.82
C ILE A 45 -6.18 -7.07 -12.08
N GLY A 46 -7.46 -6.73 -11.92
CA GLY A 46 -8.45 -7.63 -11.33
C GLY A 46 -8.54 -8.97 -12.05
N LYS A 47 -8.47 -8.98 -13.38
CA LYS A 47 -8.42 -10.20 -14.19
C LYS A 47 -7.17 -11.04 -13.91
N GLU A 48 -6.00 -10.42 -13.81
CA GLU A 48 -4.75 -11.11 -13.47
C GLU A 48 -4.83 -11.71 -12.05
N MET A 49 -5.31 -10.95 -11.08
CA MET A 49 -5.49 -11.43 -9.70
C MET A 49 -6.48 -12.60 -9.61
N ARG A 50 -7.62 -12.54 -10.31
CA ARG A 50 -8.59 -13.65 -10.36
C ARG A 50 -7.97 -14.90 -10.97
N LYS A 51 -7.21 -14.75 -12.05
CA LYS A 51 -6.53 -15.87 -12.74
C LYS A 51 -5.47 -16.54 -11.85
N ALA A 52 -4.73 -15.74 -11.07
CA ALA A 52 -3.66 -16.26 -10.21
C ALA A 52 -4.17 -16.85 -8.88
N SER A 53 -5.24 -16.30 -8.30
CA SER A 53 -5.63 -16.54 -6.89
C SER A 53 -7.08 -16.97 -6.69
N ASN A 54 -7.83 -17.32 -7.75
CA ASN A 54 -9.23 -17.72 -7.67
C ASN A 54 -10.13 -16.74 -6.88
N ILE A 55 -9.87 -15.44 -7.01
CA ILE A 55 -10.65 -14.39 -6.36
C ILE A 55 -12.07 -14.38 -6.97
N THR A 56 -13.09 -14.38 -6.12
CA THR A 56 -14.50 -14.28 -6.47
C THR A 56 -15.11 -12.97 -5.96
N ASP A 57 -16.36 -12.69 -6.35
CA ASP A 57 -17.12 -11.53 -5.85
C ASP A 57 -17.65 -11.73 -4.42
N GLU A 58 -17.58 -12.95 -3.90
CA GLU A 58 -18.02 -13.28 -2.54
C GLU A 58 -17.00 -12.80 -1.50
N PRO A 59 -17.48 -12.30 -0.33
CA PRO A 59 -16.60 -11.93 0.76
C PRO A 59 -15.81 -13.13 1.29
N VAL A 60 -14.51 -12.97 1.41
CA VAL A 60 -13.61 -14.00 1.98
C VAL A 60 -13.39 -13.70 3.45
N PRO A 61 -13.66 -14.64 4.38
CA PRO A 61 -13.38 -14.44 5.79
C PRO A 61 -11.87 -14.42 6.05
N VAL A 62 -11.41 -13.46 6.87
CA VAL A 62 -10.03 -13.34 7.31
C VAL A 62 -10.03 -12.96 8.80
N GLY A 63 -9.73 -13.91 9.69
CA GLY A 63 -9.87 -13.71 11.13
C GLY A 63 -11.30 -13.38 11.52
N ASP A 64 -11.51 -12.24 12.19
CA ASP A 64 -12.81 -11.81 12.72
C ASP A 64 -13.61 -10.95 11.72
N GLY A 65 -13.08 -10.67 10.54
CA GLY A 65 -13.71 -9.83 9.51
C GLY A 65 -13.66 -10.45 8.12
N TYR A 66 -13.84 -9.60 7.12
CA TYR A 66 -13.99 -10.03 5.74
C TYR A 66 -13.21 -9.14 4.78
N ILE A 67 -12.74 -9.73 3.67
CA ILE A 67 -12.21 -8.99 2.52
C ILE A 67 -13.05 -9.29 1.28
N ARG A 68 -13.30 -8.25 0.48
CA ARG A 68 -14.04 -8.28 -0.77
C ARG A 68 -13.23 -7.63 -1.87
N PHE A 69 -13.53 -7.98 -3.10
CA PHE A 69 -12.91 -7.40 -4.29
C PHE A 69 -13.98 -6.76 -5.16
N GLU A 70 -13.76 -5.51 -5.51
CA GLU A 70 -14.59 -4.78 -6.46
C GLU A 70 -13.64 -4.02 -7.40
N PHE A 71 -13.54 -4.46 -8.64
CA PHE A 71 -12.67 -3.86 -9.64
C PHE A 71 -13.46 -2.88 -10.52
N PHE A 72 -12.77 -1.94 -11.16
CA PHE A 72 -13.40 -0.92 -12.00
C PHE A 72 -12.71 -0.81 -13.36
N GLU A 73 -13.49 -0.52 -14.40
CA GLU A 73 -12.96 -0.23 -15.72
C GLU A 73 -12.33 1.17 -15.72
N ASP A 74 -11.08 1.28 -16.20
CA ASP A 74 -10.35 2.53 -16.28
C ASP A 74 -10.55 3.28 -17.63
N GLY A 75 -11.48 2.81 -18.44
CA GLY A 75 -11.88 3.42 -19.71
C GLY A 75 -10.96 3.10 -20.89
N TRP A 76 -9.99 2.21 -20.71
CA TRP A 76 -9.11 1.74 -21.78
C TRP A 76 -9.25 0.23 -22.00
N ASP A 77 -9.05 -0.20 -23.24
CA ASP A 77 -9.01 -1.63 -23.57
C ASP A 77 -7.85 -2.34 -22.87
N GLU A 78 -7.97 -3.64 -22.66
CA GLU A 78 -6.98 -4.45 -21.91
C GLU A 78 -5.57 -4.35 -22.51
N ASN A 79 -5.47 -4.29 -23.84
CA ASN A 79 -4.20 -4.22 -24.57
C ASN A 79 -3.84 -2.78 -25.01
N GLU A 80 -4.36 -1.75 -24.36
CA GLU A 80 -4.05 -0.35 -24.70
C GLU A 80 -2.57 -0.05 -24.44
N PRO A 81 -1.74 0.24 -25.47
CA PRO A 81 -0.31 0.45 -25.29
C PRO A 81 0.04 1.63 -24.37
N ARG A 82 -0.82 2.65 -24.31
CA ARG A 82 -0.63 3.82 -23.44
C ARG A 82 -0.61 3.50 -21.94
N ARG A 83 -1.03 2.29 -21.54
CA ARG A 83 -0.90 1.82 -20.14
C ARG A 83 0.55 1.72 -19.69
N GLN A 84 1.48 1.53 -20.63
CA GLN A 84 2.93 1.49 -20.35
C GLN A 84 3.53 2.90 -20.17
N ASP A 85 2.84 3.92 -20.65
CA ASP A 85 3.24 5.32 -20.49
C ASP A 85 2.51 5.93 -19.29
N LEU A 86 3.20 6.01 -18.15
CA LEU A 86 2.59 6.53 -16.92
C LEU A 86 2.24 8.04 -17.02
N ASP A 87 2.87 8.81 -17.91
CA ASP A 87 2.47 10.19 -18.17
C ASP A 87 1.06 10.28 -18.78
N GLN A 88 0.63 9.26 -19.51
CA GLN A 88 -0.72 9.18 -20.06
C GLN A 88 -1.67 8.41 -19.14
N TYR A 89 -1.16 7.34 -18.51
CA TYR A 89 -2.00 6.45 -17.72
C TYR A 89 -2.45 7.06 -16.37
N LEU A 90 -1.57 7.77 -15.66
CA LEU A 90 -1.94 8.38 -14.37
C LEU A 90 -3.06 9.42 -14.49
N PRO A 91 -3.04 10.35 -15.47
CA PRO A 91 -4.16 11.25 -15.68
C PRO A 91 -5.48 10.54 -16.05
N GLN A 92 -5.42 9.48 -16.87
CA GLN A 92 -6.58 8.67 -17.21
C GLN A 92 -7.16 7.97 -15.97
N LEU A 93 -6.30 7.38 -15.16
CA LEU A 93 -6.69 6.70 -13.92
C LEU A 93 -7.32 7.68 -12.93
N GLU A 94 -6.79 8.90 -12.82
CA GLU A 94 -7.36 9.96 -11.99
C GLU A 94 -8.74 10.39 -12.50
N LEU A 95 -8.87 10.63 -13.81
CA LEU A 95 -10.11 11.07 -14.44
C LEU A 95 -11.25 10.08 -14.17
N ILE A 96 -11.03 8.82 -14.50
CA ILE A 96 -12.04 7.78 -14.35
C ILE A 96 -12.25 7.43 -12.88
N GLY A 97 -11.18 7.34 -12.10
CA GLY A 97 -11.26 7.00 -10.68
C GLY A 97 -12.08 8.00 -9.87
N LYS A 98 -11.94 9.31 -10.15
CA LYS A 98 -12.75 10.37 -9.52
C LYS A 98 -14.24 10.26 -9.84
N GLU A 99 -14.61 9.66 -10.96
CA GLU A 99 -16.00 9.42 -11.35
C GLU A 99 -16.55 8.11 -10.76
N VAL A 100 -15.76 7.04 -10.84
CA VAL A 100 -16.22 5.67 -10.54
C VAL A 100 -16.18 5.37 -9.05
N ILE A 101 -15.13 5.77 -8.33
CA ILE A 101 -14.98 5.47 -6.89
C ILE A 101 -16.15 6.01 -6.05
N PRO A 102 -16.64 7.26 -6.24
CA PRO A 102 -17.84 7.72 -5.53
C PRO A 102 -19.07 6.86 -5.77
N ARG A 103 -19.29 6.40 -7.01
CA ARG A 103 -20.41 5.51 -7.35
C ARG A 103 -20.30 4.14 -6.67
N MET A 104 -19.08 3.57 -6.61
CA MET A 104 -18.83 2.32 -5.89
C MET A 104 -19.11 2.47 -4.39
N ILE A 105 -18.70 3.58 -3.78
CA ILE A 105 -18.96 3.89 -2.37
C ILE A 105 -20.46 4.04 -2.11
N GLN A 106 -21.16 4.77 -2.99
CA GLN A 106 -22.62 4.91 -2.89
C GLN A 106 -23.34 3.56 -3.00
N LYS A 107 -22.96 2.73 -3.98
CA LYS A 107 -23.50 1.38 -4.16
C LYS A 107 -23.30 0.52 -2.91
N ASN A 108 -22.13 0.59 -2.28
CA ASN A 108 -21.86 -0.12 -1.03
C ASN A 108 -22.78 0.37 0.11
N ALA A 109 -23.00 1.68 0.22
CA ALA A 109 -23.92 2.24 1.22
C ALA A 109 -25.38 1.78 0.99
N GLU A 110 -25.86 1.79 -0.27
CA GLU A 110 -27.20 1.30 -0.65
C GLU A 110 -27.39 -0.20 -0.33
N GLN A 111 -26.31 -0.96 -0.33
CA GLN A 111 -26.27 -2.38 0.04
C GLN A 111 -26.10 -2.63 1.55
N GLY A 112 -26.23 -1.60 2.38
CA GLY A 112 -26.09 -1.70 3.84
C GLY A 112 -24.65 -1.81 4.34
N ARG A 113 -23.66 -1.45 3.51
CA ARG A 113 -22.23 -1.47 3.83
C ARG A 113 -21.60 -0.09 3.65
N PRO A 114 -21.99 0.94 4.42
CA PRO A 114 -21.44 2.28 4.28
C PRO A 114 -19.92 2.27 4.54
N VAL A 115 -19.17 2.98 3.70
CA VAL A 115 -17.72 3.12 3.84
C VAL A 115 -17.40 4.12 4.95
N SER A 116 -16.50 3.76 5.85
CA SER A 116 -16.04 4.58 6.97
C SER A 116 -14.71 5.28 6.72
N CYS A 117 -13.85 4.74 5.82
CA CYS A 117 -12.54 5.31 5.52
C CYS A 117 -12.06 4.83 4.15
N LEU A 118 -11.38 5.72 3.40
CA LEU A 118 -10.65 5.37 2.19
C LEU A 118 -9.16 5.25 2.51
N ILE A 119 -8.49 4.21 1.98
CA ILE A 119 -7.03 4.09 2.05
C ILE A 119 -6.49 3.92 0.65
N ASN A 120 -5.52 4.74 0.27
CA ASN A 120 -4.78 4.62 -0.98
C ASN A 120 -3.29 4.33 -0.73
N ASN A 121 -2.56 4.06 -1.80
CA ASN A 121 -1.11 3.99 -1.81
C ASN A 121 -0.51 5.05 -2.76
N PRO A 122 0.83 5.21 -2.86
CA PRO A 122 1.45 6.22 -3.71
C PRO A 122 1.02 6.16 -5.18
N PHE A 123 1.18 7.28 -5.88
CA PHE A 123 0.82 7.60 -7.28
C PHE A 123 -0.66 7.92 -7.54
N ILE A 124 -1.54 7.74 -6.56
CA ILE A 124 -2.97 8.06 -6.68
C ILE A 124 -3.46 8.99 -5.56
N PRO A 125 -2.80 10.15 -5.29
CA PRO A 125 -3.15 11.05 -4.19
C PRO A 125 -4.54 11.67 -4.34
N TRP A 126 -5.12 11.66 -5.53
CA TRP A 126 -6.47 12.13 -5.82
C TRP A 126 -7.57 11.35 -5.07
N VAL A 127 -7.28 10.15 -4.57
CA VAL A 127 -8.23 9.38 -3.75
C VAL A 127 -8.58 10.12 -2.46
N SER A 128 -7.64 10.87 -1.88
CA SER A 128 -7.91 11.74 -0.73
C SER A 128 -8.86 12.90 -1.08
N ASP A 129 -8.80 13.43 -2.33
CA ASP A 129 -9.77 14.43 -2.80
C ASP A 129 -11.19 13.82 -2.91
N VAL A 130 -11.27 12.57 -3.39
CA VAL A 130 -12.55 11.84 -3.44
C VAL A 130 -13.10 11.65 -2.04
N ALA A 131 -12.28 11.24 -1.08
CA ALA A 131 -12.70 11.08 0.31
C ALA A 131 -13.25 12.39 0.88
N ASP A 132 -12.51 13.49 0.73
CA ASP A 132 -12.94 14.84 1.14
C ASP A 132 -14.31 15.22 0.55
N SER A 133 -14.49 15.00 -0.77
CA SER A 133 -15.75 15.32 -1.45
C SER A 133 -16.95 14.55 -0.92
N LEU A 134 -16.72 13.37 -0.36
CA LEU A 134 -17.74 12.51 0.25
C LEU A 134 -17.87 12.72 1.77
N GLY A 135 -17.03 13.58 2.34
CA GLY A 135 -16.95 13.78 3.79
C GLY A 135 -16.54 12.50 4.53
N LEU A 136 -15.59 11.76 3.96
CA LEU A 136 -15.01 10.55 4.53
C LEU A 136 -13.54 10.81 4.92
N PRO A 137 -13.05 10.22 6.02
CA PRO A 137 -11.64 10.24 6.33
C PRO A 137 -10.85 9.44 5.30
N SER A 138 -9.61 9.88 5.03
CA SER A 138 -8.67 9.11 4.22
C SER A 138 -7.35 8.86 4.94
N ALA A 139 -6.68 7.77 4.59
CA ALA A 139 -5.32 7.45 4.99
C ALA A 139 -4.50 7.03 3.76
N MET A 140 -3.18 7.09 3.86
CA MET A 140 -2.28 6.63 2.82
C MET A 140 -1.36 5.53 3.36
N LEU A 141 -1.19 4.42 2.63
CA LEU A 141 -0.15 3.44 2.90
C LEU A 141 1.10 3.81 2.10
N TRP A 142 2.15 4.24 2.77
CA TRP A 142 3.45 4.46 2.18
C TRP A 142 4.23 3.14 2.12
N VAL A 143 4.73 2.78 0.93
CA VAL A 143 5.32 1.47 0.62
C VAL A 143 6.82 1.53 0.33
N GLN A 144 7.50 2.54 0.85
CA GLN A 144 8.96 2.70 0.84
C GLN A 144 9.46 3.00 2.26
N SER A 145 10.79 3.12 2.44
CA SER A 145 11.39 3.45 3.74
C SER A 145 10.96 4.84 4.24
N CYS A 146 11.04 5.05 5.56
CA CYS A 146 10.86 6.38 6.15
C CYS A 146 12.02 7.31 5.74
N ALA A 147 13.20 6.77 5.50
CA ALA A 147 14.33 7.51 4.95
C ALA A 147 14.02 8.10 3.57
N CYS A 148 13.49 7.29 2.65
CA CYS A 148 13.08 7.78 1.33
C CYS A 148 11.92 8.76 1.42
N PHE A 149 10.93 8.51 2.29
CA PHE A 149 9.86 9.48 2.56
C PHE A 149 10.41 10.82 2.98
N THR A 150 11.37 10.83 3.89
CA THR A 150 12.03 12.05 4.39
C THR A 150 12.83 12.76 3.29
N ALA A 151 13.57 12.01 2.47
CA ALA A 151 14.33 12.58 1.36
C ALA A 151 13.43 13.29 0.34
N TYR A 152 12.33 12.67 -0.07
CA TYR A 152 11.34 13.29 -0.95
C TYR A 152 10.66 14.50 -0.30
N TYR A 153 10.32 14.44 0.99
CA TYR A 153 9.74 15.56 1.73
C TYR A 153 10.67 16.78 1.73
N TYR A 154 11.96 16.57 2.07
CA TYR A 154 12.95 17.64 2.11
C TYR A 154 13.24 18.23 0.72
N TYR A 155 13.29 17.39 -0.30
CA TYR A 155 13.42 17.81 -1.68
C TYR A 155 12.22 18.66 -2.13
N TYR A 156 11.01 18.16 -1.91
CA TYR A 156 9.77 18.83 -2.33
C TYR A 156 9.63 20.22 -1.71
N HIS A 157 9.96 20.36 -0.42
CA HIS A 157 9.89 21.62 0.30
C HIS A 157 11.15 22.47 0.22
N ASN A 158 12.17 22.08 -0.55
CA ASN A 158 13.45 22.79 -0.71
C ASN A 158 14.12 23.11 0.64
N LEU A 159 14.11 22.17 1.58
CA LEU A 159 14.61 22.40 2.94
C LEU A 159 16.13 22.25 3.06
N VAL A 160 16.75 21.48 2.17
CA VAL A 160 18.21 21.31 2.04
C VAL A 160 18.57 21.23 0.55
N PRO A 161 19.82 21.52 0.16
CA PRO A 161 20.26 21.33 -1.22
C PRO A 161 20.34 19.84 -1.57
N PHE A 162 19.98 19.52 -2.81
CA PHE A 162 20.12 18.21 -3.45
C PHE A 162 20.94 18.33 -4.72
N PRO A 163 21.47 17.23 -5.28
CA PRO A 163 22.14 17.24 -6.57
C PRO A 163 21.36 17.99 -7.64
N SER A 164 22.01 18.87 -8.35
CA SER A 164 21.42 19.73 -9.38
C SER A 164 22.35 19.80 -10.61
N GLU A 165 21.87 20.36 -11.71
CA GLU A 165 22.70 20.56 -12.91
C GLU A 165 23.95 21.43 -12.63
N LYS A 166 23.87 22.34 -11.65
CA LYS A 166 25.00 23.20 -11.26
C LYS A 166 25.96 22.56 -10.27
N GLU A 167 25.43 21.72 -9.39
CA GLU A 167 26.15 21.05 -8.31
C GLU A 167 25.74 19.57 -8.27
N PRO A 168 26.19 18.76 -9.26
CA PRO A 168 25.74 17.37 -9.40
C PRO A 168 26.27 16.44 -8.31
N GLU A 169 27.39 16.78 -7.66
CA GLU A 169 28.08 15.93 -6.68
C GLU A 169 27.88 16.38 -5.22
N ILE A 170 26.82 17.14 -4.95
CA ILE A 170 26.55 17.59 -3.58
C ILE A 170 26.02 16.44 -2.71
N ASP A 171 26.70 16.18 -1.60
CA ASP A 171 26.24 15.22 -0.57
C ASP A 171 25.09 15.81 0.22
N VAL A 172 24.13 14.98 0.61
CA VAL A 172 22.87 15.42 1.23
C VAL A 172 22.81 14.99 2.69
N GLN A 173 22.75 15.97 3.60
CA GLN A 173 22.53 15.73 5.02
C GLN A 173 21.07 15.97 5.38
N LEU A 174 20.39 14.91 5.81
CA LEU A 174 19.02 14.94 6.28
C LEU A 174 18.97 14.63 7.78
N PRO A 175 17.94 15.11 8.50
CA PRO A 175 17.77 14.79 9.93
C PRO A 175 17.63 13.29 10.17
N CYS A 176 18.35 12.78 11.16
CA CYS A 176 18.30 11.37 11.57
C CYS A 176 18.66 10.34 10.47
N ILE A 177 19.24 10.81 9.36
CA ILE A 177 19.70 9.98 8.23
C ILE A 177 21.21 10.13 8.12
N PRO A 178 21.96 9.05 7.88
CA PRO A 178 23.39 9.16 7.57
C PRO A 178 23.63 10.11 6.40
N LEU A 179 24.82 10.72 6.33
CA LEU A 179 25.19 11.54 5.17
C LEU A 179 25.06 10.67 3.90
N LEU A 180 24.12 11.02 3.05
CA LEU A 180 23.96 10.39 1.74
C LEU A 180 24.89 11.09 0.74
N LYS A 181 25.67 10.34 0.03
CA LYS A 181 26.44 10.84 -1.11
C LYS A 181 25.49 11.23 -2.24
N HIS A 182 25.97 12.04 -3.17
CA HIS A 182 25.18 12.50 -4.30
C HIS A 182 24.52 11.37 -5.11
N ASP A 183 25.18 10.20 -5.18
CA ASP A 183 24.72 8.99 -5.86
C ASP A 183 24.01 7.98 -4.93
N GLU A 184 23.66 8.39 -3.70
CA GLU A 184 22.98 7.57 -2.68
C GLU A 184 21.60 8.09 -2.28
N VAL A 185 21.20 9.29 -2.72
CA VAL A 185 19.83 9.77 -2.60
C VAL A 185 18.91 9.01 -3.57
N PRO A 186 17.59 8.93 -3.33
CA PRO A 186 16.68 8.29 -4.28
C PRO A 186 16.88 8.82 -5.69
N SER A 187 17.17 7.95 -6.67
CA SER A 187 17.65 8.41 -7.99
C SER A 187 16.60 9.18 -8.80
N PHE A 188 15.32 9.11 -8.43
CA PHE A 188 14.32 10.02 -8.99
C PHE A 188 14.63 11.49 -8.70
N LEU A 189 15.44 11.79 -7.69
CA LEU A 189 15.87 13.15 -7.35
C LEU A 189 17.10 13.63 -8.11
N TYR A 190 17.77 12.74 -8.87
CA TYR A 190 18.91 13.11 -9.69
C TYR A 190 18.51 14.09 -10.80
N PRO A 191 19.31 15.12 -11.08
CA PRO A 191 19.01 16.05 -12.16
C PRO A 191 18.89 15.37 -13.53
N THR A 192 19.62 14.28 -13.72
CA THR A 192 19.70 13.47 -14.95
C THR A 192 18.78 12.26 -14.98
N THR A 193 17.82 12.14 -14.02
CA THR A 193 16.94 10.96 -13.98
C THR A 193 16.25 10.72 -15.34
N PRO A 194 16.27 9.50 -15.88
CA PRO A 194 15.54 9.15 -17.09
C PRO A 194 14.02 9.01 -16.84
N TYR A 195 13.56 9.11 -15.58
CA TYR A 195 12.20 8.93 -15.14
C TYR A 195 11.52 10.20 -14.61
N PRO A 196 11.45 11.30 -15.39
CA PRO A 196 10.87 12.56 -14.90
C PRO A 196 9.39 12.43 -14.52
N PHE A 197 8.65 11.52 -15.13
CA PHE A 197 7.26 11.21 -14.80
C PHE A 197 7.11 10.54 -13.42
N LEU A 198 8.00 9.57 -13.08
CA LEU A 198 8.01 8.94 -11.76
C LEU A 198 8.38 9.95 -10.67
N ARG A 199 9.33 10.85 -10.95
CA ARG A 199 9.63 11.98 -10.06
C ARG A 199 8.38 12.81 -9.80
N ARG A 200 7.65 13.21 -10.85
CA ARG A 200 6.41 14.00 -10.68
C ARG A 200 5.36 13.24 -9.89
N ALA A 201 5.18 11.96 -10.19
CA ALA A 201 4.19 11.11 -9.52
C ALA A 201 4.51 10.93 -8.03
N ILE A 202 5.76 10.63 -7.67
CA ILE A 202 6.15 10.44 -6.26
C ILE A 202 6.12 11.77 -5.49
N LEU A 203 6.60 12.86 -6.07
CA LEU A 203 6.57 14.18 -5.43
C LEU A 203 5.14 14.76 -5.34
N GLY A 204 4.25 14.37 -6.25
CA GLY A 204 2.84 14.77 -6.22
C GLY A 204 2.09 14.34 -4.95
N GLN A 205 2.57 13.30 -4.24
CA GLN A 205 2.03 12.88 -2.94
C GLN A 205 2.15 14.01 -1.90
N TYR A 206 3.27 14.72 -1.92
CA TYR A 206 3.62 15.73 -0.91
C TYR A 206 2.76 16.99 -1.00
N ASN A 207 2.14 17.22 -2.15
CA ASN A 207 1.17 18.31 -2.35
C ASN A 207 -0.16 18.10 -1.61
N LYS A 208 -0.39 16.90 -1.06
CA LYS A 208 -1.67 16.49 -0.44
C LYS A 208 -1.47 15.72 0.88
N LEU A 209 -0.31 15.87 1.53
CA LEU A 209 -0.03 15.20 2.79
C LEU A 209 -0.86 15.71 3.97
N ASP A 210 -1.49 16.87 3.83
CA ASP A 210 -2.41 17.47 4.81
C ASP A 210 -3.81 16.83 4.81
N LYS A 211 -4.16 16.06 3.77
CA LYS A 211 -5.48 15.45 3.62
C LYS A 211 -5.67 14.13 4.37
N PRO A 212 -4.77 13.14 4.24
CA PRO A 212 -4.87 11.91 5.01
C PRO A 212 -4.71 12.20 6.51
N PHE A 213 -5.67 11.71 7.33
CA PHE A 213 -5.52 11.84 8.78
C PHE A 213 -4.38 10.97 9.35
N CYS A 214 -3.91 10.00 8.56
CA CYS A 214 -2.83 9.09 8.92
C CYS A 214 -2.05 8.62 7.70
N ILE A 215 -0.72 8.54 7.83
CA ILE A 215 0.21 7.90 6.90
C ILE A 215 0.68 6.60 7.54
N LEU A 216 0.13 5.48 7.06
CA LEU A 216 0.57 4.15 7.45
C LEU A 216 1.86 3.83 6.71
N MET A 217 2.91 3.39 7.42
CA MET A 217 4.18 3.03 6.81
C MET A 217 4.40 1.52 6.79
N GLU A 218 4.81 0.99 5.63
CA GLU A 218 5.33 -0.37 5.50
C GLU A 218 6.76 -0.44 6.08
N SER A 219 6.87 -0.15 7.35
CA SER A 219 8.09 -0.22 8.18
C SER A 219 7.67 -0.53 9.61
N PHE A 220 8.60 -0.74 10.52
CA PHE A 220 8.32 -0.91 11.94
C PHE A 220 9.20 0.00 12.79
N GLN A 221 8.72 0.37 13.98
CA GLN A 221 9.32 1.40 14.83
C GLN A 221 10.79 1.15 15.12
N GLU A 222 11.17 -0.11 15.30
CA GLU A 222 12.52 -0.53 15.70
C GLU A 222 13.51 -0.50 14.54
N LEU A 223 13.03 -0.46 13.28
CA LEU A 223 13.87 -0.44 12.09
C LEU A 223 14.45 0.95 11.80
N GLU A 224 13.61 1.98 11.90
CA GLU A 224 13.94 3.37 11.58
C GLU A 224 13.52 4.33 12.73
N PRO A 225 13.91 4.09 14.00
CA PRO A 225 13.27 4.71 15.17
C PRO A 225 13.41 6.22 15.18
N GLU A 226 14.61 6.76 14.92
CA GLU A 226 14.91 8.19 15.00
C GLU A 226 14.20 8.98 13.89
N ILE A 227 14.18 8.44 12.67
CA ILE A 227 13.52 9.06 11.51
C ILE A 227 12.01 9.08 11.70
N ILE A 228 11.44 7.95 12.15
CA ILE A 228 10.00 7.82 12.40
C ILE A 228 9.58 8.80 13.51
N GLU A 229 10.32 8.87 14.62
CA GLU A 229 10.03 9.82 15.70
C GLU A 229 10.13 11.28 15.22
N TYR A 230 11.15 11.59 14.42
CA TYR A 230 11.32 12.91 13.86
C TYR A 230 10.18 13.30 12.91
N MET A 231 9.88 12.46 11.95
CA MET A 231 8.84 12.72 10.94
C MET A 231 7.43 12.68 11.52
N SER A 232 7.19 11.93 12.61
CA SER A 232 5.90 11.91 13.31
C SER A 232 5.52 13.26 13.95
N LYS A 233 6.49 14.16 14.12
CA LYS A 233 6.25 15.55 14.56
C LYS A 233 5.79 16.46 13.41
N ILE A 234 5.97 16.03 12.18
CA ILE A 234 5.67 16.78 10.94
C ILE A 234 4.41 16.22 10.26
N CYS A 235 4.33 14.90 10.15
CA CYS A 235 3.24 14.18 9.51
C CYS A 235 2.69 13.09 10.44
N PRO A 236 1.39 12.75 10.37
CA PRO A 236 0.77 11.74 11.25
C PRO A 236 1.14 10.31 10.82
N ILE A 237 2.41 9.92 11.04
CA ILE A 237 2.97 8.63 10.61
C ILE A 237 2.70 7.54 11.66
N LYS A 238 2.29 6.35 11.19
CA LYS A 238 2.15 5.12 11.99
C LYS A 238 2.83 3.95 11.26
N PRO A 239 4.00 3.44 11.72
CA PRO A 239 4.57 2.21 11.20
C PRO A 239 3.68 1.01 11.52
N VAL A 240 3.34 0.21 10.52
CA VAL A 240 2.42 -0.95 10.64
C VAL A 240 2.98 -2.24 10.03
N GLY A 241 4.20 -2.17 9.47
CA GLY A 241 4.91 -3.29 8.85
C GLY A 241 5.66 -4.18 9.87
N PRO A 242 6.26 -5.27 9.38
CA PRO A 242 6.09 -5.81 8.03
C PRO A 242 4.69 -6.43 7.82
N LEU A 243 4.02 -6.04 6.75
CA LEU A 243 2.60 -6.41 6.52
C LEU A 243 2.42 -7.86 6.06
N PHE A 244 3.43 -8.50 5.46
CA PHE A 244 3.34 -9.89 5.03
C PHE A 244 3.41 -10.90 6.19
N MET A 245 3.98 -10.52 7.33
CA MET A 245 4.00 -11.35 8.54
C MET A 245 2.66 -11.25 9.28
N ASN A 246 1.68 -12.04 8.87
CA ASN A 246 0.38 -12.07 9.54
C ASN A 246 0.04 -13.48 10.03
N PRO A 247 0.25 -13.80 11.33
CA PRO A 247 -0.02 -15.11 11.87
C PRO A 247 -1.49 -15.54 11.73
N LYS A 248 -2.44 -14.59 11.83
CA LYS A 248 -3.88 -14.87 11.76
C LYS A 248 -4.39 -15.02 10.30
N ALA A 249 -3.64 -14.54 9.31
CA ALA A 249 -4.02 -14.64 7.90
C ALA A 249 -3.08 -15.56 7.08
N ALA A 250 -2.17 -16.27 7.72
CA ALA A 250 -1.22 -17.17 7.06
C ALA A 250 -1.90 -18.22 6.15
N ASN A 251 -3.10 -18.66 6.51
CA ASN A 251 -3.88 -19.65 5.77
C ASN A 251 -4.86 -19.02 4.75
N SER A 252 -4.86 -17.69 4.55
CA SER A 252 -5.73 -17.06 3.57
C SER A 252 -5.32 -17.44 2.15
N ALA A 253 -6.24 -18.00 1.38
CA ALA A 253 -6.05 -18.33 -0.04
C ALA A 253 -5.91 -17.08 -0.93
N VAL A 254 -6.26 -15.90 -0.41
CA VAL A 254 -6.21 -14.64 -1.13
C VAL A 254 -4.78 -14.15 -1.23
N ARG A 255 -4.27 -13.99 -2.45
CA ARG A 255 -2.94 -13.46 -2.77
C ARG A 255 -3.04 -12.36 -3.81
N GLY A 256 -2.12 -11.40 -3.76
CA GLY A 256 -1.98 -10.35 -4.78
C GLY A 256 -1.00 -10.72 -5.91
N ASP A 257 -0.63 -12.00 -6.01
CA ASP A 257 0.29 -12.48 -7.04
C ASP A 257 -0.39 -12.44 -8.43
N PHE A 258 0.37 -12.10 -9.45
CA PHE A 258 -0.09 -12.09 -10.84
C PHE A 258 0.27 -13.38 -11.59
N MET A 259 1.06 -14.27 -10.96
CA MET A 259 1.51 -15.54 -11.52
C MET A 259 1.32 -16.67 -10.50
N LYS A 260 1.06 -17.89 -11.04
CA LYS A 260 0.90 -19.08 -10.22
C LYS A 260 2.26 -19.61 -9.76
N ALA A 261 2.35 -20.05 -8.50
CA ALA A 261 3.54 -20.69 -7.97
C ALA A 261 3.85 -22.03 -8.65
N ASP A 262 5.13 -22.29 -8.89
CA ASP A 262 5.64 -23.59 -9.32
C ASP A 262 6.18 -24.35 -8.11
N ASP A 263 5.52 -25.44 -7.72
CA ASP A 263 5.88 -26.25 -6.55
C ASP A 263 7.26 -26.92 -6.73
N SER A 264 7.73 -27.13 -7.97
CA SER A 264 9.04 -27.70 -8.28
C SER A 264 10.23 -26.88 -7.76
N ILE A 265 10.00 -25.60 -7.42
CA ILE A 265 11.02 -24.71 -6.85
C ILE A 265 11.37 -25.15 -5.43
N ILE A 266 10.36 -25.42 -4.61
CA ILE A 266 10.57 -25.83 -3.22
C ILE A 266 11.19 -27.23 -3.18
N GLU A 267 10.71 -28.17 -4.00
CA GLU A 267 11.31 -29.51 -4.12
C GLU A 267 12.80 -29.45 -4.51
N TRP A 268 13.19 -28.53 -5.42
CA TRP A 268 14.58 -28.34 -5.79
C TRP A 268 15.39 -27.75 -4.62
N LEU A 269 14.86 -26.77 -3.89
CA LEU A 269 15.51 -26.22 -2.70
C LEU A 269 15.69 -27.28 -1.60
N ASP A 270 14.70 -28.15 -1.38
CA ASP A 270 14.77 -29.28 -0.44
C ASP A 270 15.93 -30.25 -0.75
N SER A 271 16.32 -30.36 -2.03
CA SER A 271 17.45 -31.17 -2.46
C SER A 271 18.82 -30.56 -2.15
N LYS A 272 18.88 -29.30 -1.70
CA LYS A 272 20.13 -28.56 -1.48
C LYS A 272 20.55 -28.55 -0.01
N PRO A 273 21.88 -28.54 0.27
CA PRO A 273 22.36 -28.38 1.63
C PRO A 273 21.89 -27.07 2.27
N PRO A 274 21.75 -27.03 3.60
CA PRO A 274 21.42 -25.79 4.31
C PRO A 274 22.43 -24.67 4.02
N SER A 275 21.94 -23.44 3.82
CA SER A 275 22.74 -22.22 3.55
C SER A 275 23.73 -22.39 2.40
N SER A 276 23.31 -22.98 1.28
CA SER A 276 24.16 -23.24 0.11
C SER A 276 23.70 -22.55 -1.18
N VAL A 277 22.48 -22.02 -1.20
CA VAL A 277 21.86 -21.46 -2.41
C VAL A 277 21.81 -19.94 -2.32
N VAL A 278 22.26 -19.24 -3.36
CA VAL A 278 21.98 -17.82 -3.55
C VAL A 278 20.70 -17.66 -4.37
N TYR A 279 19.70 -16.99 -3.77
CA TYR A 279 18.49 -16.61 -4.47
C TYR A 279 18.70 -15.29 -5.19
N ILE A 280 18.32 -15.18 -6.46
CA ILE A 280 18.53 -14.01 -7.31
C ILE A 280 17.20 -13.56 -7.89
N SER A 281 16.75 -12.35 -7.53
CA SER A 281 15.53 -11.76 -8.07
C SER A 281 15.59 -10.24 -8.00
N PHE A 282 15.31 -9.59 -9.12
CA PHE A 282 15.35 -8.13 -9.24
C PHE A 282 13.96 -7.50 -9.29
N GLY A 283 12.96 -8.19 -8.70
CA GLY A 283 11.60 -7.69 -8.54
C GLY A 283 10.76 -7.76 -9.82
N SER A 284 9.65 -7.00 -9.83
CA SER A 284 8.64 -7.09 -10.89
C SER A 284 8.80 -6.07 -12.02
N VAL A 285 9.56 -5.00 -11.79
CA VAL A 285 9.66 -3.84 -12.70
C VAL A 285 11.06 -3.58 -13.25
N VAL A 286 12.10 -4.19 -12.65
CA VAL A 286 13.48 -4.08 -13.16
C VAL A 286 13.66 -4.99 -14.37
N TYR A 287 14.28 -4.42 -15.40
CA TYR A 287 14.67 -5.12 -16.63
C TYR A 287 16.16 -4.89 -16.87
N LEU A 288 16.95 -5.95 -16.76
CA LEU A 288 18.40 -5.84 -16.98
C LEU A 288 18.71 -5.73 -18.48
N LYS A 289 19.86 -5.15 -18.81
CA LYS A 289 20.44 -5.24 -20.15
C LYS A 289 20.97 -6.65 -20.39
N GLN A 290 20.97 -7.11 -21.66
CA GLN A 290 21.48 -8.43 -22.02
C GLN A 290 22.93 -8.64 -21.56
N GLU A 291 23.75 -7.62 -21.72
CA GLU A 291 25.16 -7.65 -21.30
C GLU A 291 25.31 -7.89 -19.79
N GLN A 292 24.40 -7.32 -18.98
CA GLN A 292 24.42 -7.56 -17.53
C GLN A 292 23.96 -8.97 -17.18
N VAL A 293 23.00 -9.53 -17.92
CA VAL A 293 22.59 -10.93 -17.76
C VAL A 293 23.76 -11.86 -18.06
N ASP A 294 24.52 -11.59 -19.11
CA ASP A 294 25.72 -12.35 -19.48
C ASP A 294 26.78 -12.30 -18.37
N GLU A 295 27.05 -11.12 -17.82
CA GLU A 295 28.01 -10.96 -16.72
C GLU A 295 27.57 -11.69 -15.45
N ILE A 296 26.30 -11.64 -15.10
CA ILE A 296 25.75 -12.41 -13.98
C ILE A 296 25.89 -13.92 -14.23
N ALA A 297 25.54 -14.39 -15.43
CA ALA A 297 25.63 -15.79 -15.80
C ALA A 297 27.08 -16.31 -15.72
N TYR A 298 28.05 -15.56 -16.26
CA TYR A 298 29.44 -15.95 -16.16
C TYR A 298 30.00 -15.87 -14.74
N GLY A 299 29.60 -14.88 -13.94
CA GLY A 299 29.95 -14.80 -12.52
C GLY A 299 29.43 -16.01 -11.73
N LEU A 300 28.22 -16.49 -12.02
CA LEU A 300 27.63 -17.70 -11.44
C LEU A 300 28.43 -18.96 -11.85
N LEU A 301 28.79 -19.09 -13.11
CA LEU A 301 29.62 -20.20 -13.59
C LEU A 301 31.01 -20.22 -12.92
N ASN A 302 31.66 -19.08 -12.82
CA ASN A 302 33.01 -18.95 -12.24
C ASN A 302 32.99 -19.26 -10.75
N SER A 303 31.97 -18.76 -10.02
CA SER A 303 31.86 -18.97 -8.57
C SER A 303 31.54 -20.42 -8.19
N GLY A 304 30.87 -21.17 -9.08
CA GLY A 304 30.36 -22.51 -8.78
C GLY A 304 29.30 -22.58 -7.67
N VAL A 305 28.76 -21.44 -7.26
CA VAL A 305 27.74 -21.35 -6.21
C VAL A 305 26.41 -21.90 -6.70
N SER A 306 25.71 -22.65 -5.87
CA SER A 306 24.33 -23.04 -6.19
C SER A 306 23.40 -21.84 -6.15
N PHE A 307 22.49 -21.74 -7.13
CA PHE A 307 21.62 -20.58 -7.25
C PHE A 307 20.20 -20.92 -7.73
N LEU A 308 19.24 -20.08 -7.31
CA LEU A 308 17.90 -20.00 -7.87
C LEU A 308 17.75 -18.59 -8.47
N TRP A 309 17.62 -18.47 -9.79
CA TRP A 309 17.54 -17.19 -10.49
C TRP A 309 16.16 -16.98 -11.11
N VAL A 310 15.48 -15.89 -10.73
CA VAL A 310 14.22 -15.47 -11.34
C VAL A 310 14.53 -14.55 -12.52
N MET A 311 14.29 -15.04 -13.73
CA MET A 311 14.37 -14.28 -14.98
C MET A 311 12.96 -14.07 -15.53
N LYS A 312 12.40 -12.91 -15.26
CA LYS A 312 11.05 -12.58 -15.70
C LYS A 312 11.04 -12.27 -17.19
N PRO A 313 10.11 -12.84 -18.00
CA PRO A 313 9.92 -12.43 -19.38
C PRO A 313 9.48 -10.96 -19.43
N PRO A 314 9.78 -10.22 -20.52
CA PRO A 314 9.27 -8.88 -20.71
C PRO A 314 7.75 -8.88 -20.72
N GLN A 315 7.16 -7.78 -20.27
CA GLN A 315 5.73 -7.59 -20.46
C GLN A 315 5.43 -7.56 -21.95
N LYS A 316 4.31 -8.19 -22.34
CA LYS A 316 3.86 -8.14 -23.74
C LYS A 316 3.71 -6.67 -24.14
N ASP A 317 4.19 -6.35 -25.33
CA ASP A 317 4.11 -5.01 -25.93
C ASP A 317 4.97 -3.91 -25.29
N ALA A 318 5.88 -4.25 -24.34
CA ALA A 318 6.82 -3.28 -23.75
C ALA A 318 7.98 -2.89 -24.69
N GLY A 319 8.06 -3.47 -25.89
CA GLY A 319 9.16 -3.22 -26.83
C GLY A 319 10.54 -3.71 -26.35
N LEU A 320 10.56 -4.53 -25.29
CA LEU A 320 11.80 -5.09 -24.72
C LEU A 320 12.09 -6.45 -25.35
N GLU A 321 13.35 -6.71 -25.64
CA GLU A 321 13.79 -8.01 -26.18
C GLU A 321 13.78 -9.08 -25.08
N LEU A 322 13.54 -10.34 -25.46
CA LEU A 322 13.64 -11.45 -24.54
C LEU A 322 15.10 -11.66 -24.11
N LEU A 323 15.36 -11.62 -22.81
CA LEU A 323 16.67 -11.91 -22.25
C LEU A 323 17.01 -13.40 -22.46
N VAL A 324 18.22 -13.67 -22.93
CA VAL A 324 18.72 -14.99 -23.26
C VAL A 324 19.93 -15.32 -22.40
N LEU A 325 20.00 -16.55 -21.89
CA LEU A 325 21.20 -17.03 -21.20
C LEU A 325 22.30 -17.38 -22.21
N PRO A 326 23.58 -17.25 -21.84
CA PRO A 326 24.70 -17.66 -22.70
C PRO A 326 24.57 -19.14 -23.14
N ASP A 327 25.01 -19.43 -24.36
CA ASP A 327 24.95 -20.77 -24.93
C ASP A 327 25.60 -21.83 -24.03
N GLY A 328 24.89 -22.91 -23.79
CA GLY A 328 25.34 -24.03 -22.94
C GLY A 328 25.43 -23.67 -21.44
N PHE A 329 24.88 -22.53 -21.01
CA PHE A 329 24.91 -22.12 -19.59
C PHE A 329 24.23 -23.15 -18.69
N LEU A 330 22.99 -23.54 -18.99
CA LEU A 330 22.22 -24.50 -18.17
C LEU A 330 22.85 -25.88 -18.14
N GLU A 331 23.46 -26.30 -19.26
CA GLU A 331 24.20 -27.58 -19.34
C GLU A 331 25.43 -27.61 -18.42
N LYS A 332 26.18 -26.48 -18.39
CA LYS A 332 27.39 -26.35 -17.55
C LYS A 332 27.05 -26.25 -16.08
N VAL A 333 25.96 -25.58 -15.73
CA VAL A 333 25.49 -25.43 -14.35
C VAL A 333 24.91 -26.75 -13.81
N GLY A 334 24.21 -27.52 -14.65
CA GLY A 334 23.54 -28.76 -14.24
C GLY A 334 22.61 -28.55 -13.05
N ASP A 335 22.69 -29.44 -12.06
CA ASP A 335 21.83 -29.37 -10.86
C ASP A 335 22.19 -28.24 -9.88
N ASN A 336 23.32 -27.53 -10.08
CA ASN A 336 23.73 -26.45 -9.19
C ASN A 336 22.92 -25.17 -9.38
N GLY A 337 22.19 -25.02 -10.49
CA GLY A 337 21.37 -23.85 -10.73
C GLY A 337 20.00 -24.16 -11.24
N LYS A 338 19.04 -23.33 -10.83
CA LYS A 338 17.67 -23.34 -11.36
C LYS A 338 17.30 -21.94 -11.81
N VAL A 339 16.82 -21.81 -13.06
CA VAL A 339 16.33 -20.56 -13.62
C VAL A 339 14.82 -20.70 -13.82
N VAL A 340 14.07 -19.73 -13.32
CA VAL A 340 12.61 -19.73 -13.33
C VAL A 340 12.07 -18.35 -13.73
N GLN A 341 10.83 -18.29 -14.23
CA GLN A 341 10.22 -17.01 -14.60
C GLN A 341 9.58 -16.28 -13.40
N TRP A 342 9.23 -17.01 -12.36
CA TRP A 342 8.62 -16.50 -11.14
C TRP A 342 8.84 -17.47 -9.97
N SER A 343 8.86 -16.96 -8.74
CA SER A 343 9.00 -17.77 -7.53
C SER A 343 8.16 -17.21 -6.37
N PRO A 344 7.72 -18.06 -5.43
CA PRO A 344 7.06 -17.63 -4.21
C PRO A 344 8.10 -17.06 -3.23
N GLN A 345 8.55 -15.80 -3.44
CA GLN A 345 9.71 -15.18 -2.79
C GLN A 345 9.70 -15.34 -1.27
N GLU A 346 8.56 -15.13 -0.59
CA GLU A 346 8.44 -15.29 0.86
C GLU A 346 8.82 -16.72 1.31
N LYS A 347 8.36 -17.75 0.57
CA LYS A 347 8.70 -19.15 0.88
C LYS A 347 10.16 -19.47 0.60
N VAL A 348 10.69 -18.91 -0.50
CA VAL A 348 12.10 -19.08 -0.88
C VAL A 348 13.01 -18.45 0.16
N LEU A 349 12.74 -17.21 0.59
CA LEU A 349 13.54 -16.52 1.62
C LEU A 349 13.45 -17.20 3.01
N ALA A 350 12.38 -17.90 3.29
CA ALA A 350 12.22 -18.67 4.54
C ALA A 350 12.87 -20.05 4.47
N HIS A 351 13.37 -20.49 3.28
CA HIS A 351 13.86 -21.85 3.08
C HIS A 351 15.28 -22.02 3.65
N PRO A 352 15.55 -23.11 4.43
CA PRO A 352 16.83 -23.29 5.10
C PRO A 352 18.03 -23.48 4.17
N SER A 353 17.84 -23.87 2.91
CA SER A 353 18.94 -23.99 1.94
C SER A 353 19.39 -22.64 1.38
N VAL A 354 18.58 -21.57 1.49
CA VAL A 354 18.94 -20.25 0.99
C VAL A 354 19.92 -19.58 1.96
N ALA A 355 21.05 -19.14 1.44
CA ALA A 355 22.12 -18.49 2.20
C ALA A 355 22.07 -16.96 2.10
N CYS A 356 21.69 -16.44 0.94
CA CYS A 356 21.72 -15.02 0.63
C CYS A 356 20.72 -14.68 -0.50
N PHE A 357 20.27 -13.44 -0.53
CA PHE A 357 19.38 -12.91 -1.57
C PHE A 357 20.06 -11.79 -2.37
N ALA A 358 20.36 -12.03 -3.64
CA ALA A 358 20.80 -10.99 -4.57
C ALA A 358 19.55 -10.23 -5.07
N THR A 359 19.44 -8.97 -4.67
CA THR A 359 18.23 -8.17 -4.82
C THR A 359 18.51 -6.80 -5.43
N HIS A 360 17.51 -6.26 -6.14
CA HIS A 360 17.50 -4.85 -6.57
C HIS A 360 17.30 -3.84 -5.43
N CYS A 361 17.12 -4.30 -4.19
CA CYS A 361 16.92 -3.47 -2.99
C CYS A 361 15.59 -2.69 -2.92
N GLY A 362 14.60 -2.97 -3.78
CA GLY A 362 13.28 -2.35 -3.64
C GLY A 362 12.66 -2.68 -2.28
N TRP A 363 11.91 -1.72 -1.69
CA TRP A 363 11.50 -1.79 -0.28
C TRP A 363 10.73 -3.06 0.11
N ASN A 364 9.85 -3.57 -0.75
CA ASN A 364 9.16 -4.84 -0.47
C ASN A 364 10.17 -5.99 -0.26
N SER A 365 11.14 -6.13 -1.16
CA SER A 365 12.18 -7.17 -1.05
C SER A 365 13.11 -6.91 0.13
N THR A 366 13.39 -5.66 0.47
CA THR A 366 14.13 -5.26 1.66
C THR A 366 13.41 -5.72 2.92
N MET A 367 12.11 -5.42 3.05
CA MET A 367 11.31 -5.85 4.19
C MET A 367 11.20 -7.37 4.29
N GLU A 368 11.02 -8.07 3.16
CA GLU A 368 10.97 -9.53 3.11
C GLU A 368 12.31 -10.16 3.53
N SER A 369 13.44 -9.61 3.07
CA SER A 369 14.77 -10.11 3.46
C SER A 369 15.06 -9.92 4.96
N LEU A 370 14.83 -8.71 5.49
CA LEU A 370 15.06 -8.41 6.91
C LEU A 370 14.19 -9.28 7.83
N SER A 371 12.92 -9.43 7.48
CA SER A 371 11.98 -10.20 8.29
C SER A 371 12.17 -11.73 8.16
N SER A 372 12.80 -12.19 7.08
CA SER A 372 13.22 -13.60 6.94
C SER A 372 14.57 -13.88 7.60
N GLY A 373 15.31 -12.84 8.01
CA GLY A 373 16.65 -12.97 8.55
C GLY A 373 17.68 -13.32 7.48
N MET A 374 17.47 -12.82 6.27
CA MET A 374 18.25 -13.16 5.08
C MET A 374 19.28 -12.07 4.78
N PRO A 375 20.60 -12.38 4.78
CA PRO A 375 21.62 -11.50 4.22
C PRO A 375 21.38 -11.24 2.74
N VAL A 376 21.82 -10.06 2.24
CA VAL A 376 21.58 -9.69 0.85
C VAL A 376 22.85 -9.31 0.10
N ILE A 377 22.83 -9.46 -1.24
CA ILE A 377 23.73 -8.78 -2.17
C ILE A 377 22.94 -7.63 -2.77
N ALA A 378 23.38 -6.41 -2.48
CA ALA A 378 22.71 -5.19 -2.89
C ALA A 378 23.11 -4.77 -4.30
N PHE A 379 22.15 -4.80 -5.22
CA PHE A 379 22.32 -4.44 -6.63
C PHE A 379 21.21 -3.46 -7.07
N PRO A 380 21.19 -2.23 -6.53
CA PRO A 380 20.15 -1.25 -6.82
C PRO A 380 20.20 -0.82 -8.29
N GLN A 381 19.04 -0.68 -8.91
CA GLN A 381 18.91 -0.27 -10.30
C GLN A 381 18.54 1.21 -10.39
N TRP A 382 17.49 1.66 -9.69
CA TRP A 382 16.96 3.03 -9.74
C TRP A 382 16.03 3.33 -8.56
N GLY A 383 15.61 4.59 -8.42
CA GLY A 383 14.58 5.03 -7.47
C GLY A 383 15.02 4.97 -6.01
N ASP A 384 14.14 4.51 -5.15
CA ASP A 384 14.38 4.26 -3.72
C ASP A 384 15.43 3.17 -3.46
N GLN A 385 15.60 2.25 -4.40
CA GLN A 385 16.52 1.11 -4.29
C GLN A 385 17.95 1.54 -3.94
N VAL A 386 18.36 2.70 -4.43
CA VAL A 386 19.69 3.26 -4.19
C VAL A 386 19.90 3.60 -2.71
N THR A 387 18.95 4.28 -2.11
CA THR A 387 18.99 4.63 -0.68
C THR A 387 18.76 3.40 0.20
N ASP A 388 17.86 2.52 -0.19
CA ASP A 388 17.59 1.28 0.55
C ASP A 388 18.82 0.35 0.54
N ALA A 389 19.62 0.35 -0.54
CA ALA A 389 20.91 -0.35 -0.59
C ALA A 389 21.93 0.20 0.43
N VAL A 390 21.99 1.54 0.62
CA VAL A 390 22.80 2.15 1.68
C VAL A 390 22.37 1.64 3.05
N TYR A 391 21.05 1.61 3.29
CA TYR A 391 20.52 1.14 4.57
C TYR A 391 20.82 -0.35 4.81
N LEU A 392 20.65 -1.21 3.80
CA LEU A 392 20.96 -2.64 3.91
C LEU A 392 22.43 -2.90 4.23
N VAL A 393 23.35 -2.13 3.63
CA VAL A 393 24.79 -2.34 3.78
C VAL A 393 25.36 -1.62 5.01
N ASP A 394 25.07 -0.33 5.17
CA ASP A 394 25.78 0.52 6.12
C ASP A 394 25.01 0.72 7.44
N VAL A 395 23.67 0.70 7.42
CA VAL A 395 22.83 0.92 8.60
C VAL A 395 22.39 -0.41 9.22
N PHE A 396 21.71 -1.25 8.45
CA PHE A 396 21.22 -2.55 8.93
C PHE A 396 22.32 -3.59 9.00
N LYS A 397 23.41 -3.40 8.23
CA LYS A 397 24.61 -4.26 8.16
C LYS A 397 24.29 -5.71 7.84
N THR A 398 23.38 -5.89 6.89
CA THR A 398 22.94 -7.21 6.39
C THR A 398 23.40 -7.43 4.95
N GLY A 399 23.89 -6.39 4.27
CA GLY A 399 24.19 -6.38 2.84
C GLY A 399 25.68 -6.51 2.49
N ILE A 400 25.91 -7.09 1.30
CA ILE A 400 27.15 -7.02 0.54
C ILE A 400 26.88 -6.04 -0.60
N ARG A 401 27.76 -5.07 -0.81
CA ARG A 401 27.60 -4.05 -1.85
C ARG A 401 28.18 -4.56 -3.18
N MET A 402 27.32 -4.84 -4.17
CA MET A 402 27.77 -5.18 -5.52
C MET A 402 28.15 -3.92 -6.33
N CYS A 403 27.39 -2.84 -6.13
CA CYS A 403 27.71 -1.54 -6.72
C CYS A 403 27.23 -0.40 -5.82
N ARG A 404 27.72 0.81 -6.09
CA ARG A 404 27.27 2.03 -5.45
C ARG A 404 26.45 2.85 -6.43
N GLY A 405 25.42 3.54 -5.95
CA GLY A 405 24.49 4.30 -6.78
C GLY A 405 23.63 3.38 -7.67
N GLU A 406 22.96 3.96 -8.65
CA GLU A 406 22.15 3.20 -9.61
C GLU A 406 23.02 2.40 -10.59
N ALA A 407 22.57 1.19 -10.92
CA ALA A 407 23.28 0.29 -11.82
C ALA A 407 22.62 0.14 -13.19
N GLU A 408 21.46 0.71 -13.43
CA GLU A 408 20.66 0.51 -14.65
C GLU A 408 21.47 0.77 -15.95
N ASP A 409 22.29 1.81 -15.94
CA ASP A 409 23.11 2.20 -17.10
C ASP A 409 24.56 1.73 -17.04
N ARG A 410 24.92 0.95 -16.03
CA ARG A 410 26.27 0.41 -15.85
C ARG A 410 26.25 -1.10 -15.96
N ILE A 411 27.33 -1.65 -16.51
CA ILE A 411 27.54 -3.10 -16.50
C ILE A 411 28.53 -3.44 -15.38
N ILE A 412 28.05 -4.23 -14.43
CA ILE A 412 28.88 -4.75 -13.34
C ILE A 412 29.58 -6.00 -13.85
N PRO A 413 30.91 -6.03 -13.87
CA PRO A 413 31.66 -7.13 -14.48
C PRO A 413 31.53 -8.41 -13.66
N ARG A 414 31.68 -9.55 -14.36
CA ARG A 414 31.53 -10.90 -13.79
C ARG A 414 32.45 -11.16 -12.59
N GLU A 415 33.64 -10.54 -12.57
CA GLU A 415 34.58 -10.67 -11.46
C GLU A 415 34.04 -10.06 -10.16
N GLU A 416 33.31 -8.95 -10.22
CA GLU A 416 32.65 -8.36 -9.05
C GLU A 416 31.42 -9.18 -8.65
N VAL A 417 30.65 -9.69 -9.63
CA VAL A 417 29.53 -10.62 -9.37
C VAL A 417 30.06 -11.88 -8.67
N GLU A 418 31.10 -12.54 -9.21
CA GLU A 418 31.74 -13.72 -8.63
C GLU A 418 32.23 -13.45 -7.20
N LYS A 419 32.90 -12.35 -6.97
CA LYS A 419 33.40 -11.94 -5.66
C LYS A 419 32.25 -11.82 -4.64
N CYS A 420 31.16 -11.12 -5.01
CA CYS A 420 30.00 -10.96 -4.13
C CYS A 420 29.30 -12.29 -3.83
N LEU A 421 29.20 -13.18 -4.82
CA LEU A 421 28.63 -14.53 -4.64
C LEU A 421 29.48 -15.38 -3.69
N LEU A 422 30.78 -15.39 -3.86
CA LEU A 422 31.71 -16.12 -2.96
C LEU A 422 31.72 -15.54 -1.55
N GLU A 423 31.63 -14.21 -1.41
CA GLU A 423 31.49 -13.56 -0.11
C GLU A 423 30.17 -13.94 0.59
N ALA A 424 29.08 -14.04 -0.16
CA ALA A 424 27.76 -14.37 0.39
C ALA A 424 27.68 -15.76 1.03
N ILE A 425 28.40 -16.75 0.47
CA ILE A 425 28.42 -18.13 1.00
C ILE A 425 29.63 -18.40 1.92
N SER A 426 30.49 -17.38 2.13
CA SER A 426 31.67 -17.53 2.98
C SER A 426 31.29 -17.80 4.44
N LYS A 427 32.23 -18.40 5.19
CA LYS A 427 32.09 -18.66 6.63
C LYS A 427 32.98 -17.76 7.48
N GLY A 428 33.42 -16.64 6.93
CA GLY A 428 34.30 -15.70 7.62
C GLY A 428 33.56 -14.79 8.63
N PRO A 429 34.31 -14.05 9.46
CA PRO A 429 33.73 -13.20 10.52
C PRO A 429 32.70 -12.19 10.02
N GLN A 430 32.90 -11.61 8.82
CA GLN A 430 31.97 -10.65 8.22
C GLN A 430 30.64 -11.32 7.81
N ALA A 431 30.70 -12.54 7.25
CA ALA A 431 29.48 -13.27 6.91
C ALA A 431 28.66 -13.64 8.16
N GLU A 432 29.36 -14.07 9.24
CA GLU A 432 28.73 -14.35 10.53
C GLU A 432 28.12 -13.07 11.15
N GLU A 433 28.75 -11.92 10.99
CA GLU A 433 28.21 -10.65 11.46
C GLU A 433 26.94 -10.28 10.69
N ARG A 434 26.96 -10.34 9.36
CA ARG A 434 25.76 -10.08 8.52
C ARG A 434 24.60 -11.01 8.91
N LYS A 435 24.88 -12.27 9.11
CA LYS A 435 23.86 -13.26 9.53
C LYS A 435 23.30 -12.94 10.91
N ARG A 436 24.13 -12.59 11.89
CA ARG A 436 23.66 -12.15 13.22
C ARG A 436 22.78 -10.92 13.12
N ASN A 437 23.15 -9.93 12.31
CA ASN A 437 22.38 -8.73 12.10
C ASN A 437 21.04 -9.04 11.40
N ALA A 438 21.03 -9.88 10.37
CA ALA A 438 19.81 -10.31 9.71
C ALA A 438 18.85 -11.02 10.67
N LEU A 439 19.35 -11.92 11.51
CA LEU A 439 18.55 -12.59 12.55
C LEU A 439 18.06 -11.63 13.64
N LYS A 440 18.84 -10.58 13.97
CA LYS A 440 18.39 -9.51 14.88
C LYS A 440 17.19 -8.79 14.31
N TRP A 441 17.23 -8.42 13.02
CA TRP A 441 16.12 -7.71 12.36
C TRP A 441 14.89 -8.61 12.20
N LYS A 442 15.07 -9.88 11.88
CA LYS A 442 13.98 -10.86 11.88
C LYS A 442 13.26 -10.89 13.22
N LYS A 443 14.01 -11.02 14.31
CA LYS A 443 13.44 -11.03 15.66
C LYS A 443 12.70 -9.73 15.97
N ALA A 444 13.26 -8.57 15.64
CA ALA A 444 12.62 -7.28 15.85
C ALA A 444 11.32 -7.15 15.03
N ALA A 445 11.31 -7.64 13.79
CA ALA A 445 10.13 -7.67 12.94
C ALA A 445 9.02 -8.57 13.51
N GLU A 446 9.40 -9.78 14.00
CA GLU A 446 8.47 -10.71 14.68
C GLU A 446 7.86 -10.09 15.94
N GLU A 447 8.67 -9.42 16.76
CA GLU A 447 8.23 -8.73 17.97
C GLU A 447 7.32 -7.53 17.65
N ALA A 448 7.62 -6.76 16.60
CA ALA A 448 6.81 -5.62 16.18
C ALA A 448 5.38 -6.01 15.77
N VAL A 449 5.21 -7.13 15.07
CA VAL A 449 3.89 -7.59 14.58
C VAL A 449 3.15 -8.51 15.55
N ALA A 450 3.82 -8.99 16.61
CA ALA A 450 3.20 -9.80 17.65
C ALA A 450 2.09 -9.00 18.35
N GLU A 451 1.18 -9.70 19.02
CA GLU A 451 0.13 -9.06 19.82
C GLU A 451 0.74 -8.12 20.86
N GLY A 452 0.34 -6.85 20.84
CA GLY A 452 0.90 -5.79 21.68
C GLY A 452 2.29 -5.28 21.24
N GLY A 453 2.83 -5.72 20.11
CA GLY A 453 4.04 -5.16 19.49
C GLY A 453 3.81 -3.76 18.92
N SER A 454 4.86 -3.08 18.50
CA SER A 454 4.78 -1.68 18.03
C SER A 454 3.83 -1.53 16.84
N SER A 455 3.96 -2.37 15.81
CA SER A 455 3.12 -2.36 14.62
C SER A 455 1.68 -2.79 14.90
N ASP A 456 1.48 -3.74 15.81
CA ASP A 456 0.14 -4.17 16.22
C ASP A 456 -0.60 -3.06 16.97
N ARG A 457 0.07 -2.36 17.92
CA ARG A 457 -0.51 -1.19 18.61
C ARG A 457 -0.83 -0.05 17.64
N ASN A 458 0.07 0.25 16.70
CA ASN A 458 -0.15 1.31 15.71
C ASN A 458 -1.34 0.99 14.80
N LEU A 459 -1.46 -0.26 14.36
CA LEU A 459 -2.61 -0.70 13.56
C LEU A 459 -3.91 -0.64 14.37
N GLN A 460 -3.89 -1.02 15.64
CA GLN A 460 -5.06 -0.91 16.52
C GLN A 460 -5.45 0.56 16.73
N ALA A 461 -4.47 1.43 17.02
CA ALA A 461 -4.72 2.87 17.15
C ALA A 461 -5.32 3.48 15.86
N PHE A 462 -4.85 3.05 14.69
CA PHE A 462 -5.44 3.45 13.41
C PHE A 462 -6.90 3.01 13.31
N ILE A 463 -7.22 1.76 13.67
CA ILE A 463 -8.60 1.25 13.66
C ILE A 463 -9.50 2.04 14.61
N ASP A 464 -9.01 2.37 15.79
CA ASP A 464 -9.74 3.15 16.79
C ASP A 464 -9.99 4.58 16.30
N ASP A 465 -9.00 5.20 15.64
CA ASP A 465 -9.15 6.50 14.99
C ASP A 465 -10.22 6.46 13.88
N VAL A 466 -10.21 5.43 13.01
CA VAL A 466 -11.25 5.25 11.97
C VAL A 466 -12.63 5.16 12.59
N LYS A 467 -12.80 4.37 13.65
CA LYS A 467 -14.09 4.22 14.37
C LYS A 467 -14.55 5.56 14.95
N ARG A 468 -13.66 6.26 15.65
CA ARG A 468 -13.94 7.55 16.28
C ARG A 468 -14.36 8.61 15.24
N ILE A 469 -13.56 8.79 14.18
CA ILE A 469 -13.84 9.78 13.13
C ILE A 469 -15.13 9.44 12.40
N SER A 470 -15.42 8.17 12.12
CA SER A 470 -16.65 7.72 11.49
C SER A 470 -17.89 8.09 12.34
N LEU A 471 -17.80 7.93 13.66
CA LEU A 471 -18.88 8.34 14.60
C LEU A 471 -19.06 9.86 14.61
N GLU A 472 -17.98 10.63 14.66
CA GLU A 472 -18.00 12.11 14.65
C GLU A 472 -18.63 12.65 13.35
N VAL A 473 -18.26 12.09 12.19
CA VAL A 473 -18.83 12.46 10.88
C VAL A 473 -20.33 12.14 10.84
N THR A 474 -20.74 11.00 11.38
CA THR A 474 -22.15 10.59 11.42
C THR A 474 -22.95 11.52 12.33
N ALA A 475 -22.44 11.85 13.51
CA ALA A 475 -23.07 12.79 14.44
C ALA A 475 -23.18 14.20 13.84
N SER A 476 -22.12 14.69 13.18
CA SER A 476 -22.14 16.00 12.49
C SER A 476 -23.17 16.06 11.36
N LYS A 477 -23.28 15.00 10.54
CA LYS A 477 -24.33 14.91 9.51
C LYS A 477 -25.72 14.91 10.10
N SER A 478 -25.94 14.18 11.19
CA SER A 478 -27.23 14.16 11.91
C SER A 478 -27.60 15.53 12.48
N ASN A 479 -26.66 16.23 13.11
CA ASN A 479 -26.88 17.58 13.65
C ASN A 479 -27.23 18.59 12.53
N LYS A 480 -26.52 18.57 11.39
CA LYS A 480 -26.85 19.41 10.24
C LYS A 480 -28.25 19.16 9.68
N ILE A 481 -28.73 17.92 9.70
CA ILE A 481 -30.10 17.57 9.28
C ILE A 481 -31.11 18.12 10.29
N ILE A 482 -30.82 18.00 11.58
CA ILE A 482 -31.66 18.54 12.66
C ILE A 482 -31.72 20.06 12.57
N ASP A 483 -30.61 20.74 12.39
CA ASP A 483 -30.54 22.21 12.25
C ASP A 483 -31.30 22.69 10.99
N ALA A 484 -31.14 21.99 9.86
CA ALA A 484 -31.87 22.30 8.63
C ALA A 484 -33.38 22.08 8.79
N ALA A 485 -33.81 21.05 9.51
CA ALA A 485 -35.19 20.81 9.81
C ALA A 485 -35.77 21.88 10.77
N ALA A 486 -35.00 22.28 11.79
CA ALA A 486 -35.39 23.36 12.71
C ALA A 486 -35.48 24.72 11.97
N ASP A 487 -34.58 25.01 11.05
CA ASP A 487 -34.61 26.22 10.20
C ASP A 487 -35.85 26.24 9.28
N LEU A 488 -36.23 25.10 8.71
CA LEU A 488 -37.44 24.97 7.90
C LEU A 488 -38.71 25.21 8.75
N VAL A 489 -38.76 24.67 9.97
CA VAL A 489 -39.87 24.91 10.90
C VAL A 489 -39.94 26.37 11.33
N ASN A 490 -38.81 27.02 11.61
CA ASN A 490 -38.75 28.43 12.02
C ASN A 490 -39.05 29.44 10.88
N LYS A 491 -38.81 29.07 9.62
CA LYS A 491 -39.10 29.91 8.43
C LYS A 491 -40.52 29.74 7.91
N SER A 492 -41.26 28.74 8.39
CA SER A 492 -42.67 28.54 8.04
C SER A 492 -43.53 29.60 8.76
N THR A 493 -44.10 30.55 8.02
CA THR A 493 -45.04 31.50 8.58
C THR A 493 -46.34 30.81 8.97
N ALA A 494 -47.14 31.39 9.86
CA ALA A 494 -48.43 30.83 10.29
C ALA A 494 -49.36 30.48 9.11
N ASN A 495 -49.21 31.18 7.95
CA ASN A 495 -49.95 30.88 6.73
C ASN A 495 -49.45 29.65 5.97
N ASP A 496 -48.16 29.32 6.09
CA ASP A 496 -47.58 28.09 5.51
C ASP A 496 -47.90 26.89 6.36
N PHE A 497 -48.01 27.06 7.68
CA PHE A 497 -48.52 26.05 8.59
C PHE A 497 -50.01 25.67 8.31
N ALA A 498 -50.82 26.67 7.96
CA ALA A 498 -52.21 26.42 7.56
C ALA A 498 -52.31 25.59 6.27
N LYS A 499 -51.43 25.85 5.28
CA LYS A 499 -51.34 25.06 4.03
C LYS A 499 -50.77 23.64 4.25
N LEU A 500 -49.87 23.46 5.19
CA LEU A 500 -49.36 22.14 5.61
C LEU A 500 -50.41 21.30 6.31
N VAL A 501 -51.30 21.94 7.09
CA VAL A 501 -52.40 21.27 7.77
C VAL A 501 -53.55 20.89 6.79
N GLU A 502 -53.72 21.64 5.68
CA GLU A 502 -54.71 21.30 4.64
C GLU A 502 -54.29 20.15 3.71
N LYS A 503 -52.99 19.81 3.63
CA LYS A 503 -52.44 18.67 2.82
C LYS A 503 -51.37 17.90 3.58
N PRO A 504 -51.68 17.23 4.67
CA PRO A 504 -50.67 16.55 5.50
C PRO A 504 -49.93 15.43 4.75
N ALA A 505 -50.57 14.76 3.80
CA ALA A 505 -49.95 13.69 3.01
C ALA A 505 -48.87 14.17 2.03
N ALA A 506 -48.92 15.43 1.54
CA ALA A 506 -47.90 15.98 0.65
C ALA A 506 -46.65 16.44 1.42
N ALA A 507 -46.84 17.00 2.60
CA ALA A 507 -45.75 17.43 3.48
C ALA A 507 -45.00 16.24 4.08
N ALA A 508 -45.70 15.19 4.47
CA ALA A 508 -45.09 13.94 4.91
C ALA A 508 -44.25 13.28 3.80
N ASN A 509 -44.74 13.31 2.55
CA ASN A 509 -43.96 12.77 1.40
C ASN A 509 -42.74 13.60 1.08
N ASP A 510 -42.72 14.92 1.29
CA ASP A 510 -41.53 15.75 1.04
C ASP A 510 -40.48 15.61 2.16
N VAL A 511 -40.89 15.40 3.39
CA VAL A 511 -40.00 15.05 4.52
C VAL A 511 -39.47 13.62 4.35
N VAL A 512 -40.31 12.68 3.92
CA VAL A 512 -39.89 11.30 3.59
C VAL A 512 -38.90 11.28 2.42
N LYS A 513 -39.09 12.05 1.35
CA LYS A 513 -38.16 12.17 0.24
C LYS A 513 -36.82 12.81 0.63
N LEU A 514 -36.80 13.69 1.65
CA LEU A 514 -35.54 14.21 2.22
C LEU A 514 -34.82 13.17 3.07
N VAL A 515 -35.51 12.23 3.67
CA VAL A 515 -34.99 11.15 4.51
C VAL A 515 -34.65 9.89 3.72
N GLU A 516 -35.32 9.65 2.59
CA GLU A 516 -35.03 8.55 1.66
C GLU A 516 -33.77 8.77 0.79
N LYS A 517 -33.09 9.92 0.91
CA LYS A 517 -31.73 10.04 0.36
C LYS A 517 -30.79 9.11 1.13
N PRO A 518 -29.90 8.35 0.44
CA PRO A 518 -29.20 7.17 0.97
C PRO A 518 -28.10 7.44 2.02
N ALA A 519 -28.31 8.35 2.95
CA ALA A 519 -27.40 8.66 4.06
C ALA A 519 -28.09 8.66 5.44
N ALA A 520 -29.37 8.25 5.54
CA ALA A 520 -30.06 8.24 6.83
C ALA A 520 -29.85 6.90 7.56
N ASN A 521 -28.95 6.92 8.54
CA ASN A 521 -28.72 5.82 9.48
C ASN A 521 -29.98 5.54 10.33
N ASP A 522 -30.13 4.30 10.81
CA ASP A 522 -31.24 3.82 11.65
C ASP A 522 -31.45 4.63 12.96
N ALA A 523 -30.44 5.42 13.38
CA ALA A 523 -30.55 6.32 14.52
C ALA A 523 -31.43 7.57 14.26
N VAL A 524 -31.65 7.96 13.01
CA VAL A 524 -32.48 9.13 12.64
C VAL A 524 -33.93 8.74 12.42
N LYS A 525 -34.20 7.48 12.09
CA LYS A 525 -35.57 6.95 11.88
C LYS A 525 -36.52 7.15 13.07
N PRO A 526 -36.12 7.01 14.35
CA PRO A 526 -37.00 7.26 15.48
C PRO A 526 -37.42 8.72 15.58
N ALA A 527 -36.50 9.67 15.43
CA ALA A 527 -36.78 11.10 15.54
C ALA A 527 -37.67 11.60 14.40
N VAL A 528 -37.48 11.09 13.19
CA VAL A 528 -38.35 11.41 12.03
C VAL A 528 -39.73 10.79 12.17
N ASN A 529 -39.84 9.56 12.68
CA ASN A 529 -41.12 8.93 12.95
C ASN A 529 -41.90 9.68 14.03
N ASP A 530 -41.25 10.29 15.01
CA ASP A 530 -41.90 11.11 16.02
C ASP A 530 -42.37 12.46 15.46
N VAL A 531 -41.64 13.07 14.54
CA VAL A 531 -42.05 14.27 13.78
C VAL A 531 -43.24 13.95 12.86
N VAL A 532 -43.20 12.81 12.15
CA VAL A 532 -44.31 12.35 11.30
C VAL A 532 -45.53 12.06 12.14
N LYS A 533 -45.43 11.42 13.32
CA LYS A 533 -46.54 11.18 14.26
C LYS A 533 -47.12 12.46 14.84
N LEU A 534 -46.34 13.51 15.02
CA LEU A 534 -46.79 14.84 15.42
C LEU A 534 -47.61 15.54 14.32
N LEU A 535 -47.23 15.33 13.06
CA LEU A 535 -47.92 15.87 11.87
C LEU A 535 -49.20 15.09 11.53
N GLU A 536 -49.32 13.82 11.93
CA GLU A 536 -50.48 12.94 11.69
C GLU A 536 -51.59 13.04 12.77
N LYS A 537 -51.36 13.77 13.87
CA LYS A 537 -52.44 13.99 14.87
C LYS A 537 -53.45 14.98 14.35
N PRO A 538 -54.77 14.62 14.29
CA PRO A 538 -55.83 15.56 13.91
C PRO A 538 -55.87 16.71 14.91
N ALA A 539 -55.90 17.95 14.42
CA ALA A 539 -56.04 19.15 15.22
C ALA A 539 -57.36 19.11 16.00
N ALA A 540 -57.29 18.77 17.30
CA ALA A 540 -58.36 19.05 18.21
C ALA A 540 -58.38 20.56 18.46
N ASN A 541 -59.51 21.21 18.12
CA ASN A 541 -59.79 22.59 18.47
C ASN A 541 -59.64 22.78 19.98
N ASP A 542 -58.60 23.49 20.38
CA ASP A 542 -58.47 24.33 21.58
C ASP A 542 -56.98 24.61 21.87
N ILE A 543 -56.42 25.62 21.23
CA ILE A 543 -55.25 26.31 21.75
C ILE A 543 -55.36 27.81 21.34
N ALA A 544 -56.20 28.54 22.06
CA ALA A 544 -55.94 29.93 22.36
C ALA A 544 -55.47 30.00 23.82
N ALA A 545 -54.27 30.58 24.04
CA ALA A 545 -53.61 30.85 25.32
C ALA A 545 -52.72 29.70 25.89
N ASN A 546 -51.45 29.70 25.54
CA ASN A 546 -50.30 29.88 26.43
C ASN A 546 -49.00 29.49 25.72
N SER A 547 -48.20 30.49 25.45
CA SER A 547 -46.78 30.39 25.08
C SER A 547 -45.97 29.87 26.25
N LYS A 548 -45.35 28.73 26.10
CA LYS A 548 -44.03 28.36 26.57
C LYS A 548 -43.82 26.86 26.31
N VAL A 549 -43.07 26.56 25.27
CA VAL A 549 -42.51 25.22 25.09
C VAL A 549 -41.17 25.23 25.81
N GLU A 550 -41.09 24.54 26.94
CA GLU A 550 -39.82 24.17 27.55
C GLU A 550 -39.17 23.09 26.68
N LEU A 551 -38.00 23.39 26.17
CA LEU A 551 -37.10 22.40 25.58
C LEU A 551 -36.57 21.48 26.69
N VAL A 552 -36.92 20.23 26.64
CA VAL A 552 -36.32 19.18 27.44
C VAL A 552 -35.01 18.76 26.74
N GLU A 553 -33.89 19.03 27.42
CA GLU A 553 -32.58 18.44 27.08
C GLU A 553 -32.63 16.93 27.32
N VAL A 554 -32.23 16.16 26.31
CA VAL A 554 -31.75 14.78 26.44
C VAL A 554 -30.46 14.65 25.63
#